data_2969d68aca538f83e0a2bf44729f747f
#
_entry.id   2969d68aca538f83e0a2bf44729f747f
#
_cell.length_a   1.000
_cell.length_b   1.000
_cell.length_c   1.000
_cell.angle_alpha   90.00
_cell.angle_beta   90.00
_cell.angle_gamma   90.00
#
_symmetry.space_group_name_H-M   'P 1'
#
loop_
_entity.id
_entity.type
_entity.pdbx_description
1 polymer ?
#
loop_
_entity_poly.entity_id
_entity_poly.type
_entity_poly.pdbx_seq_one_letter_code
_entity_poly.pdbx_strand_id
1 'polypeptide(L)'
;MEVGSNEKARMSFVFDAINEHKGSKAYKIALDADAYWRGENPTIMKYEKIIYDMKGKAHIDRWTANHKIATNFFYFAITQENQFLLSNGANFGKEDTKEKLGKNFDTQLQKLGIYALCGGVSFGFFNLDHIDAFSLLEFVPLYDEENGALMAGIRFWQIADDKPLRATLYELDGYTDYIKDKTAKVLNPKRPYKIQIAHTEADGDYIYDGENYPEFPIVPMWANDKKQSELVGRRGTLDAFDLLNSNLVNNVEDANLIYWVLTNCNGMDEVDDAKFIEQIKSSHIVHADGDAGAKAEAHSVEVPVSASELSIETIQDRLYKDFMCFNPTSLSGGNKTATEINAAYETLNNKVDAYEYCVNEFVMAILKIAGIEDEVSFTRSQQSNKGEQMEMLLSAAEYLDDDTITEQVCNILGLGDRVDAIIANKRAEEVSRVEPLEVTNND
;
A
#
# COMPACT_ATOMS: atom_id res chain seq x y z
N MET A 1 4.16 -26.40 19.11
CA MET A 1 3.13 -26.63 20.16
C MET A 1 2.22 -27.74 19.70
N GLU A 2 2.19 -28.87 20.39
CA GLU A 2 1.14 -29.86 20.16
C GLU A 2 -0.20 -29.28 20.62
N VAL A 3 -1.06 -28.95 19.69
CA VAL A 3 -2.44 -28.56 20.01
C VAL A 3 -3.14 -29.81 20.56
N GLY A 4 -3.30 -29.84 21.87
CA GLY A 4 -3.82 -31.00 22.57
C GLY A 4 -5.16 -31.49 22.04
N SER A 5 -5.41 -32.77 22.10
CA SER A 5 -6.59 -33.48 21.62
C SER A 5 -7.92 -33.09 22.29
N ASN A 6 -7.89 -32.15 23.25
CA ASN A 6 -9.08 -31.68 23.96
C ASN A 6 -9.65 -30.43 23.24
N GLU A 7 -10.81 -30.54 22.66
CA GLU A 7 -11.51 -29.50 21.91
C GLU A 7 -11.64 -28.17 22.69
N LYS A 8 -11.90 -28.23 23.99
CA LYS A 8 -11.98 -27.03 24.82
C LYS A 8 -10.61 -26.34 24.95
N ALA A 9 -9.52 -27.10 25.04
CA ALA A 9 -8.17 -26.57 25.11
C ALA A 9 -7.78 -25.93 23.77
N ARG A 10 -8.11 -26.58 22.64
CA ARG A 10 -7.88 -26.02 21.28
C ARG A 10 -8.64 -24.72 21.07
N MET A 11 -9.90 -24.68 21.49
CA MET A 11 -10.73 -23.49 21.35
C MET A 11 -10.19 -22.31 22.20
N SER A 12 -9.77 -22.57 23.46
CA SER A 12 -9.12 -21.56 24.30
C SER A 12 -7.85 -21.05 23.63
N PHE A 13 -6.99 -21.96 23.17
CA PHE A 13 -5.74 -21.63 22.47
C PHE A 13 -5.98 -20.68 21.28
N VAL A 14 -6.98 -20.97 20.42
CA VAL A 14 -7.29 -20.14 19.23
C VAL A 14 -7.59 -18.68 19.62
N PHE A 15 -8.45 -18.47 20.62
CA PHE A 15 -8.83 -17.12 21.02
C PHE A 15 -7.77 -16.40 21.86
N ASP A 16 -6.98 -17.16 22.63
CA ASP A 16 -5.84 -16.62 23.37
C ASP A 16 -4.72 -16.19 22.43
N ALA A 17 -4.41 -16.99 21.41
CA ALA A 17 -3.45 -16.65 20.36
C ALA A 17 -3.88 -15.39 19.56
N ILE A 18 -5.17 -15.22 19.24
CA ILE A 18 -5.67 -14.00 18.62
C ILE A 18 -5.46 -12.78 19.52
N ASN A 19 -5.73 -12.89 20.83
CA ASN A 19 -5.54 -11.79 21.76
C ASN A 19 -4.06 -11.43 21.93
N GLU A 20 -3.18 -12.41 22.02
CA GLU A 20 -1.73 -12.23 22.10
C GLU A 20 -1.20 -11.57 20.81
N HIS A 21 -1.65 -12.04 19.66
CA HIS A 21 -1.30 -11.46 18.36
C HIS A 21 -1.68 -9.98 18.27
N LYS A 22 -2.91 -9.62 18.64
CA LYS A 22 -3.37 -8.21 18.69
C LYS A 22 -2.55 -7.35 19.67
N GLY A 23 -1.97 -7.94 20.72
CA GLY A 23 -1.06 -7.29 21.65
C GLY A 23 0.36 -7.12 21.11
N SER A 24 0.75 -7.85 20.09
CA SER A 24 2.11 -7.90 19.55
C SER A 24 2.56 -6.56 18.94
N LYS A 25 3.88 -6.35 18.93
CA LYS A 25 4.47 -5.17 18.28
C LYS A 25 4.22 -5.15 16.77
N ALA A 26 4.30 -6.32 16.12
CA ALA A 26 4.11 -6.46 14.69
C ALA A 26 2.68 -6.06 14.28
N TYR A 27 1.68 -6.55 15.01
CA TYR A 27 0.28 -6.19 14.77
C TYR A 27 0.02 -4.69 14.92
N LYS A 28 0.56 -4.06 15.97
CA LYS A 28 0.40 -2.62 16.21
C LYS A 28 1.04 -1.77 15.10
N ILE A 29 2.22 -2.18 14.62
CA ILE A 29 2.88 -1.52 13.48
C ILE A 29 2.02 -1.68 12.22
N ALA A 30 1.50 -2.89 11.96
CA ALA A 30 0.64 -3.15 10.81
C ALA A 30 -0.67 -2.33 10.87
N LEU A 31 -1.26 -2.18 12.06
CA LEU A 31 -2.45 -1.36 12.28
C LEU A 31 -2.17 0.13 12.01
N ASP A 32 -1.06 0.65 12.53
CA ASP A 32 -0.63 2.00 12.25
C ASP A 32 -0.38 2.18 10.73
N ALA A 33 0.33 1.25 10.09
CA ALA A 33 0.63 1.32 8.66
C ALA A 33 -0.64 1.28 7.78
N ASP A 34 -1.65 0.48 8.14
CA ASP A 34 -2.95 0.47 7.46
C ASP A 34 -3.64 1.84 7.58
N ALA A 35 -3.58 2.48 8.77
CA ALA A 35 -4.13 3.82 8.95
C ALA A 35 -3.40 4.87 8.09
N TYR A 36 -2.05 4.86 8.04
CA TYR A 36 -1.30 5.75 7.15
C TYR A 36 -1.60 5.49 5.67
N TRP A 37 -1.74 4.21 5.29
CA TRP A 37 -2.10 3.84 3.92
C TRP A 37 -3.49 4.34 3.51
N ARG A 38 -4.43 4.41 4.47
CA ARG A 38 -5.78 4.98 4.26
C ARG A 38 -5.83 6.51 4.33
N GLY A 39 -4.70 7.18 4.60
CA GLY A 39 -4.67 8.63 4.80
C GLY A 39 -5.17 9.08 6.18
N GLU A 40 -5.22 8.17 7.13
CA GLU A 40 -5.66 8.41 8.51
C GLU A 40 -4.45 8.41 9.45
N ASN A 41 -3.53 9.39 9.33
CA ASN A 41 -2.36 9.47 10.21
C ASN A 41 -2.79 9.60 11.69
N PRO A 42 -2.63 8.54 12.51
CA PRO A 42 -3.13 8.56 13.88
C PRO A 42 -2.40 9.53 14.79
N THR A 43 -1.17 9.92 14.43
CA THR A 43 -0.37 10.89 15.19
C THR A 43 -0.93 12.30 15.02
N ILE A 44 -1.14 12.71 13.75
CA ILE A 44 -1.64 14.06 13.45
C ILE A 44 -3.11 14.21 13.88
N MET A 45 -3.94 13.17 13.72
CA MET A 45 -5.35 13.21 14.11
C MET A 45 -5.54 13.38 15.62
N LYS A 46 -4.59 12.90 16.43
CA LYS A 46 -4.58 13.05 17.88
C LYS A 46 -3.79 14.28 18.37
N TYR A 47 -3.14 15.00 17.45
CA TYR A 47 -2.35 16.19 17.83
C TYR A 47 -3.25 17.29 18.37
N GLU A 48 -2.87 17.86 19.51
CA GLU A 48 -3.54 19.01 20.14
C GLU A 48 -2.53 20.08 20.42
N LYS A 49 -2.85 21.33 20.03
CA LYS A 49 -2.05 22.50 20.42
C LYS A 49 -2.21 22.74 21.91
N ILE A 50 -1.10 22.95 22.61
CA ILE A 50 -1.08 23.23 24.04
C ILE A 50 -0.61 24.67 24.25
N ILE A 51 -1.38 25.45 25.00
CA ILE A 51 -1.01 26.79 25.51
C ILE A 51 -0.85 26.71 27.01
N TYR A 52 -0.02 27.59 27.54
CA TYR A 52 0.23 27.69 28.96
C TYR A 52 -0.38 29.00 29.49
N ASP A 53 -1.12 28.95 30.60
CA ASP A 53 -1.62 30.09 31.28
C ASP A 53 -0.47 30.86 32.01
N MET A 54 -0.79 32.03 32.57
CA MET A 54 0.19 32.85 33.30
C MET A 54 0.77 32.12 34.55
N LYS A 55 0.16 31.03 34.99
CA LYS A 55 0.63 30.20 36.11
C LYS A 55 1.43 28.98 35.64
N GLY A 56 1.67 28.84 34.32
CA GLY A 56 2.40 27.75 33.72
C GLY A 56 1.59 26.44 33.59
N LYS A 57 0.24 26.48 33.77
CA LYS A 57 -0.60 25.33 33.61
C LYS A 57 -0.96 25.13 32.12
N ALA A 58 -0.79 23.91 31.64
CA ALA A 58 -1.11 23.54 30.26
C ALA A 58 -2.63 23.44 30.01
N HIS A 59 -3.08 24.04 28.92
CA HIS A 59 -4.46 23.94 28.41
C HIS A 59 -4.45 23.63 26.93
N ILE A 60 -5.48 22.92 26.46
CA ILE A 60 -5.68 22.71 25.02
C ILE A 60 -6.09 24.04 24.40
N ASP A 61 -5.39 24.46 23.37
CA ASP A 61 -5.74 25.68 22.61
C ASP A 61 -6.99 25.40 21.77
N ARG A 62 -8.05 26.14 22.03
CA ARG A 62 -9.31 26.13 21.30
C ARG A 62 -9.59 27.42 20.55
N TRP A 63 -8.66 28.37 20.58
CA TRP A 63 -8.82 29.71 20.04
C TRP A 63 -8.16 29.89 18.69
N THR A 64 -7.04 29.23 18.47
CA THR A 64 -6.32 29.27 17.19
C THR A 64 -6.69 28.09 16.28
N ALA A 65 -6.44 28.25 14.98
CA ALA A 65 -6.69 27.22 13.99
C ALA A 65 -5.93 25.93 14.32
N ASN A 66 -6.59 24.80 14.16
CA ASN A 66 -6.01 23.47 14.37
C ASN A 66 -6.50 22.48 13.31
N HIS A 67 -6.32 22.84 12.04
CA HIS A 67 -6.53 21.91 10.93
C HIS A 67 -5.51 20.78 10.97
N LYS A 68 -5.98 19.58 10.71
CA LYS A 68 -5.17 18.36 10.75
C LYS A 68 -5.16 17.78 9.34
N ILE A 69 -4.01 17.85 8.69
CA ILE A 69 -3.82 17.39 7.33
C ILE A 69 -3.00 16.12 7.38
N ALA A 70 -3.59 14.99 7.04
CA ALA A 70 -2.89 13.75 6.74
C ALA A 70 -2.62 13.68 5.24
N THR A 71 -1.37 13.60 4.86
CA THR A 71 -0.98 13.48 3.45
C THR A 71 -1.03 12.01 3.01
N ASN A 72 -1.24 11.79 1.72
CA ASN A 72 -1.26 10.44 1.14
C ASN A 72 0.13 9.96 0.70
N PHE A 73 1.22 10.48 1.29
CA PHE A 73 2.57 10.10 0.84
C PHE A 73 2.87 8.61 1.05
N PHE A 74 2.44 8.03 2.18
CA PHE A 74 2.62 6.59 2.43
C PHE A 74 1.86 5.75 1.41
N TYR A 75 0.60 6.11 1.12
CA TYR A 75 -0.19 5.45 0.07
C TYR A 75 0.54 5.52 -1.28
N PHE A 76 1.06 6.70 -1.65
CA PHE A 76 1.81 6.89 -2.88
C PHE A 76 3.04 5.97 -2.93
N ALA A 77 3.85 5.94 -1.86
CA ALA A 77 5.09 5.16 -1.81
C ALA A 77 4.82 3.65 -1.95
N ILE A 78 3.87 3.11 -1.18
CA ILE A 78 3.49 1.69 -1.22
C ILE A 78 2.89 1.32 -2.58
N THR A 79 2.00 2.17 -3.12
CA THR A 79 1.37 1.93 -4.41
C THR A 79 2.40 1.97 -5.53
N GLN A 80 3.32 2.94 -5.52
CA GLN A 80 4.38 3.03 -6.53
C GLN A 80 5.26 1.77 -6.54
N GLU A 81 5.76 1.33 -5.38
CA GLU A 81 6.60 0.14 -5.26
C GLU A 81 5.88 -1.12 -5.76
N ASN A 82 4.65 -1.34 -5.28
CA ASN A 82 3.87 -2.51 -5.65
C ASN A 82 3.49 -2.53 -7.14
N GLN A 83 3.03 -1.39 -7.68
CA GLN A 83 2.63 -1.29 -9.08
C GLN A 83 3.83 -1.32 -10.04
N PHE A 84 4.98 -0.81 -9.62
CA PHE A 84 6.19 -0.84 -10.44
C PHE A 84 6.60 -2.27 -10.81
N LEU A 85 6.42 -3.23 -9.89
CA LEU A 85 6.68 -4.64 -10.12
C LEU A 85 5.48 -5.39 -10.70
N LEU A 86 4.28 -5.20 -10.13
CA LEU A 86 3.14 -6.11 -10.30
C LEU A 86 2.05 -5.59 -11.25
N SER A 87 2.15 -4.37 -11.79
CA SER A 87 1.11 -3.81 -12.65
C SER A 87 0.91 -4.59 -13.95
N ASN A 88 1.97 -5.17 -14.50
CA ASN A 88 1.93 -5.97 -15.71
C ASN A 88 1.58 -7.46 -15.44
N GLY A 89 1.39 -7.81 -14.16
CA GLY A 89 1.13 -9.18 -13.72
C GLY A 89 2.37 -10.07 -13.75
N ALA A 90 2.18 -11.33 -13.36
CA ALA A 90 3.21 -12.36 -13.41
C ALA A 90 3.24 -13.00 -14.81
N ASN A 91 4.45 -13.26 -15.32
CA ASN A 91 4.67 -14.00 -16.55
C ASN A 91 5.19 -15.40 -16.21
N PHE A 92 4.60 -16.44 -16.80
CA PHE A 92 4.96 -17.83 -16.61
C PHE A 92 5.49 -18.41 -17.92
N GLY A 93 6.33 -19.44 -17.82
CA GLY A 93 6.85 -20.13 -18.98
C GLY A 93 5.81 -20.95 -19.75
N LYS A 94 4.71 -21.38 -19.06
CA LYS A 94 3.61 -22.15 -19.63
C LYS A 94 2.33 -21.31 -19.62
N GLU A 95 1.59 -21.32 -20.73
CA GLU A 95 0.35 -20.54 -20.89
C GLU A 95 -0.77 -20.95 -19.91
N ASP A 96 -0.84 -22.24 -19.54
CA ASP A 96 -1.91 -22.80 -18.70
C ASP A 96 -1.69 -22.59 -17.19
N THR A 97 -0.50 -22.17 -16.78
CA THR A 97 -0.16 -21.96 -15.35
C THR A 97 -1.09 -20.95 -14.69
N LYS A 98 -1.35 -19.83 -15.37
CA LYS A 98 -2.19 -18.76 -14.85
C LYS A 98 -3.66 -19.18 -14.67
N GLU A 99 -4.16 -20.04 -15.57
CA GLU A 99 -5.50 -20.61 -15.44
C GLU A 99 -5.62 -21.53 -14.22
N LYS A 100 -4.60 -22.35 -13.96
CA LYS A 100 -4.53 -23.25 -12.80
C LYS A 100 -4.42 -22.52 -11.47
N LEU A 101 -3.80 -21.33 -11.44
CA LEU A 101 -3.69 -20.46 -10.26
C LEU A 101 -4.93 -19.59 -10.05
N GLY A 102 -5.85 -19.56 -11.00
CA GLY A 102 -7.11 -18.81 -10.97
C GLY A 102 -7.06 -17.46 -11.70
N LYS A 103 -8.19 -17.09 -12.29
CA LYS A 103 -8.33 -15.87 -13.12
C LYS A 103 -7.96 -14.58 -12.40
N ASN A 104 -8.04 -14.56 -11.08
CA ASN A 104 -7.77 -13.37 -10.26
C ASN A 104 -6.36 -13.40 -9.65
N PHE A 105 -5.46 -14.26 -10.12
CA PHE A 105 -4.13 -14.44 -9.55
C PHE A 105 -3.38 -13.11 -9.41
N ASP A 106 -3.25 -12.34 -10.49
CA ASP A 106 -2.51 -11.07 -10.48
C ASP A 106 -3.13 -10.04 -9.51
N THR A 107 -4.46 -9.99 -9.44
CA THR A 107 -5.17 -9.09 -8.51
C THR A 107 -4.91 -9.49 -7.06
N GLN A 108 -4.90 -10.78 -6.74
CA GLN A 108 -4.59 -11.26 -5.39
C GLN A 108 -3.12 -11.07 -5.05
N LEU A 109 -2.21 -11.25 -6.02
CA LEU A 109 -0.79 -10.99 -5.84
C LEU A 109 -0.50 -9.50 -5.54
N GLN A 110 -1.13 -8.58 -6.27
CA GLN A 110 -1.04 -7.15 -5.99
C GLN A 110 -1.58 -6.80 -4.59
N LYS A 111 -2.69 -7.41 -4.18
CA LYS A 111 -3.26 -7.24 -2.84
C LYS A 111 -2.34 -7.75 -1.75
N LEU A 112 -1.75 -8.94 -1.95
CA LEU A 112 -0.74 -9.50 -1.06
C LEU A 112 0.46 -8.57 -0.92
N GLY A 113 0.92 -7.99 -2.04
CA GLY A 113 2.02 -7.03 -2.05
C GLY A 113 1.75 -5.81 -1.18
N ILE A 114 0.59 -5.18 -1.32
CA ILE A 114 0.18 -4.05 -0.47
C ILE A 114 0.13 -4.46 0.99
N TYR A 115 -0.44 -5.62 1.31
CA TYR A 115 -0.53 -6.12 2.67
C TYR A 115 0.84 -6.42 3.27
N ALA A 116 1.77 -6.98 2.47
CA ALA A 116 3.14 -7.23 2.89
C ALA A 116 3.89 -5.92 3.17
N LEU A 117 3.85 -4.96 2.25
CA LEU A 117 4.53 -3.67 2.39
C LEU A 117 4.00 -2.87 3.61
N CYS A 118 2.70 -2.91 3.87
CA CYS A 118 2.09 -2.29 5.05
C CYS A 118 2.40 -3.08 6.34
N GLY A 119 2.20 -4.39 6.34
CA GLY A 119 2.30 -5.23 7.55
C GLY A 119 3.68 -5.81 7.84
N GLY A 120 4.59 -5.80 6.85
CA GLY A 120 5.86 -6.51 6.88
C GLY A 120 5.76 -7.93 6.33
N VAL A 121 4.57 -8.52 6.38
CA VAL A 121 4.22 -9.84 5.84
C VAL A 121 2.74 -9.90 5.48
N SER A 122 2.42 -10.63 4.44
CA SER A 122 1.08 -11.08 4.09
C SER A 122 1.06 -12.60 3.89
N PHE A 123 -0.11 -13.21 3.80
CA PHE A 123 -0.25 -14.65 3.72
C PHE A 123 -1.18 -15.00 2.56
N GLY A 124 -0.69 -15.80 1.61
CA GLY A 124 -1.48 -16.33 0.52
C GLY A 124 -1.91 -17.76 0.80
N PHE A 125 -3.21 -18.01 0.84
CA PHE A 125 -3.79 -19.33 0.97
C PHE A 125 -4.14 -19.86 -0.41
N PHE A 126 -3.51 -20.96 -0.83
CA PHE A 126 -3.90 -21.68 -2.05
C PHE A 126 -5.14 -22.52 -1.79
N ASN A 127 -6.28 -22.04 -2.26
CA ASN A 127 -7.59 -22.62 -2.04
C ASN A 127 -8.10 -23.27 -3.33
N LEU A 128 -7.70 -24.53 -3.56
CA LEU A 128 -8.03 -25.36 -4.69
C LEU A 128 -7.55 -24.81 -6.05
N ASP A 129 -8.21 -23.79 -6.57
CA ASP A 129 -8.02 -23.21 -7.90
C ASP A 129 -7.78 -21.69 -7.89
N HIS A 130 -7.58 -21.11 -6.71
CA HIS A 130 -7.33 -19.70 -6.55
C HIS A 130 -6.53 -19.37 -5.28
N ILE A 131 -6.12 -18.13 -5.15
CA ILE A 131 -5.42 -17.64 -3.96
C ILE A 131 -6.31 -16.67 -3.18
N ASP A 132 -6.42 -16.92 -1.87
CA ASP A 132 -6.98 -15.97 -0.92
C ASP A 132 -5.85 -15.19 -0.24
N ALA A 133 -5.97 -13.86 -0.19
CA ALA A 133 -4.99 -12.98 0.42
C ALA A 133 -5.40 -12.58 1.83
N PHE A 134 -4.54 -12.85 2.82
CA PHE A 134 -4.72 -12.47 4.21
C PHE A 134 -3.66 -11.45 4.63
N SER A 135 -4.09 -10.41 5.33
CA SER A 135 -3.19 -9.46 5.97
C SER A 135 -2.77 -9.92 7.37
N LEU A 136 -1.69 -9.35 7.90
CA LEU A 136 -1.29 -9.58 9.29
C LEU A 136 -2.36 -9.14 10.30
N LEU A 137 -3.30 -8.28 9.91
CA LEU A 137 -4.39 -7.80 10.75
C LEU A 137 -5.53 -8.80 10.91
N GLU A 138 -5.61 -9.81 10.05
CA GLU A 138 -6.65 -10.83 10.06
C GLU A 138 -6.12 -12.27 10.14
N PHE A 139 -4.79 -12.44 10.25
CA PHE A 139 -4.16 -13.75 10.30
C PHE A 139 -3.09 -13.81 11.39
N VAL A 140 -3.18 -14.83 12.26
CA VAL A 140 -2.19 -15.17 13.29
C VAL A 140 -1.30 -16.27 12.73
N PRO A 141 -0.04 -16.00 12.40
CA PRO A 141 0.88 -17.07 11.98
C PRO A 141 1.38 -17.84 13.19
N LEU A 142 1.42 -19.15 13.06
CA LEU A 142 1.96 -20.07 14.04
C LEU A 142 3.20 -20.75 13.46
N TYR A 143 4.37 -20.27 13.89
CA TYR A 143 5.66 -20.77 13.42
C TYR A 143 6.17 -21.89 14.31
N ASP A 144 6.90 -22.81 13.70
CA ASP A 144 7.71 -23.79 14.42
C ASP A 144 8.87 -23.09 15.14
N GLU A 145 9.07 -23.42 16.41
CA GLU A 145 10.11 -22.81 17.26
C GLU A 145 11.52 -23.25 16.87
N GLU A 146 11.69 -24.40 16.21
CA GLU A 146 13.00 -24.95 15.86
C GLU A 146 13.53 -24.42 14.53
N ASN A 147 12.65 -24.35 13.51
CA ASN A 147 13.07 -24.02 12.15
C ASN A 147 12.44 -22.71 11.60
N GLY A 148 11.49 -22.12 12.33
CA GLY A 148 10.80 -20.89 11.94
C GLY A 148 9.84 -21.06 10.75
N ALA A 149 9.51 -22.29 10.36
CA ALA A 149 8.55 -22.54 9.29
C ALA A 149 7.12 -22.26 9.75
N LEU A 150 6.27 -21.77 8.85
CA LEU A 150 4.85 -21.59 9.13
C LEU A 150 4.15 -22.97 9.10
N MET A 151 3.72 -23.46 10.26
CA MET A 151 3.13 -24.79 10.44
C MET A 151 1.62 -24.80 10.55
N ALA A 152 1.05 -23.69 11.04
CA ALA A 152 -0.38 -23.50 11.19
C ALA A 152 -0.71 -22.01 11.20
N GLY A 153 -1.99 -21.68 11.16
CA GLY A 153 -2.40 -20.28 11.25
C GLY A 153 -3.86 -20.12 11.62
N ILE A 154 -4.22 -18.97 12.14
CA ILE A 154 -5.58 -18.66 12.54
C ILE A 154 -6.03 -17.43 11.79
N ARG A 155 -6.97 -17.58 10.85
CA ARG A 155 -7.68 -16.44 10.28
C ARG A 155 -8.79 -16.03 11.21
N PHE A 156 -8.94 -14.73 11.47
CA PHE A 156 -10.01 -14.21 12.32
C PHE A 156 -10.62 -12.96 11.70
N TRP A 157 -11.91 -12.80 11.87
CA TRP A 157 -12.64 -11.61 11.38
C TRP A 157 -13.92 -11.39 12.18
N GLN A 158 -14.35 -10.15 12.20
CA GLN A 158 -15.61 -9.70 12.80
C GLN A 158 -16.27 -8.75 11.81
N ILE A 159 -17.52 -9.03 11.44
CA ILE A 159 -18.24 -8.27 10.42
C ILE A 159 -18.67 -6.88 10.95
N ALA A 160 -19.03 -6.82 12.22
CA ALA A 160 -19.41 -5.61 12.94
C ALA A 160 -19.20 -5.83 14.45
N ASP A 161 -19.07 -4.75 15.22
CA ASP A 161 -18.78 -4.80 16.67
C ASP A 161 -19.83 -5.57 17.48
N ASP A 162 -21.07 -5.59 17.02
CA ASP A 162 -22.18 -6.32 17.63
C ASP A 162 -22.27 -7.80 17.19
N LYS A 163 -21.43 -8.24 16.27
CA LYS A 163 -21.42 -9.61 15.73
C LYS A 163 -20.34 -10.46 16.37
N PRO A 164 -20.54 -11.79 16.40
CA PRO A 164 -19.52 -12.68 16.99
C PRO A 164 -18.21 -12.67 16.19
N LEU A 165 -17.11 -12.80 16.93
CA LEU A 165 -15.80 -13.04 16.33
C LEU A 165 -15.76 -14.45 15.73
N ARG A 166 -15.39 -14.56 14.48
CA ARG A 166 -15.16 -15.82 13.76
C ARG A 166 -13.67 -16.09 13.65
N ALA A 167 -13.29 -17.34 13.74
CA ALA A 167 -11.92 -17.78 13.55
C ALA A 167 -11.88 -19.11 12.84
N THR A 168 -10.93 -19.30 11.94
CA THR A 168 -10.63 -20.57 11.28
C THR A 168 -9.17 -20.94 11.61
N LEU A 169 -8.97 -22.07 12.26
CA LEU A 169 -7.65 -22.65 12.48
C LEU A 169 -7.29 -23.53 11.29
N TYR A 170 -6.22 -23.21 10.61
CA TYR A 170 -5.62 -23.96 9.52
C TYR A 170 -4.44 -24.78 10.07
N GLU A 171 -4.44 -26.08 9.80
CA GLU A 171 -3.39 -27.04 10.15
C GLU A 171 -3.01 -27.84 8.91
N LEU A 172 -1.94 -28.60 8.93
CA LEU A 172 -1.50 -29.40 7.79
C LEU A 172 -2.56 -30.41 7.33
N ASP A 173 -3.31 -30.96 8.28
CA ASP A 173 -4.31 -32.04 8.07
C ASP A 173 -5.76 -31.50 7.98
N GLY A 174 -5.94 -30.22 7.70
CA GLY A 174 -7.24 -29.60 7.48
C GLY A 174 -7.49 -28.36 8.31
N TYR A 175 -8.72 -27.87 8.33
CA TYR A 175 -9.10 -26.65 9.02
C TYR A 175 -10.38 -26.81 9.85
N THR A 176 -10.50 -25.99 10.91
CA THR A 176 -11.62 -26.02 11.86
C THR A 176 -12.15 -24.61 12.06
N ASP A 177 -13.47 -24.42 12.00
CA ASP A 177 -14.10 -23.13 12.21
C ASP A 177 -14.63 -22.96 13.64
N TYR A 178 -14.35 -21.80 14.21
CA TYR A 178 -14.77 -21.39 15.53
C TYR A 178 -15.57 -20.12 15.50
N ILE A 179 -16.44 -19.95 16.48
CA ILE A 179 -17.21 -18.72 16.69
C ILE A 179 -17.21 -18.35 18.17
N LYS A 180 -17.03 -17.08 18.49
CA LYS A 180 -17.08 -16.54 19.85
C LYS A 180 -18.01 -15.35 19.92
N ASP A 181 -19.11 -15.54 20.65
CA ASP A 181 -19.98 -14.46 21.12
C ASP A 181 -19.73 -14.29 22.65
N LYS A 182 -20.64 -14.63 23.50
CA LYS A 182 -20.44 -14.70 24.95
C LYS A 182 -19.60 -15.91 25.35
N THR A 183 -19.82 -17.02 24.65
CA THR A 183 -19.05 -18.27 24.79
C THR A 183 -18.48 -18.69 23.46
N ALA A 184 -17.28 -19.25 23.48
CA ALA A 184 -16.65 -19.83 22.30
C ALA A 184 -17.29 -21.21 21.98
N LYS A 185 -17.46 -21.52 20.69
CA LYS A 185 -18.00 -22.79 20.18
C LYS A 185 -17.29 -23.17 18.88
N VAL A 186 -17.20 -24.47 18.62
CA VAL A 186 -16.88 -24.97 17.29
C VAL A 186 -18.09 -24.73 16.40
N LEU A 187 -17.89 -24.07 15.28
CA LEU A 187 -18.94 -23.83 14.27
C LEU A 187 -19.03 -25.00 13.31
N ASN A 188 -17.89 -25.43 12.79
CA ASN A 188 -17.76 -26.60 11.93
C ASN A 188 -16.58 -27.46 12.42
N PRO A 189 -16.75 -28.79 12.47
CA PRO A 189 -15.66 -29.70 12.84
C PRO A 189 -14.53 -29.62 11.82
N LYS A 190 -13.41 -30.29 12.13
CA LYS A 190 -12.25 -30.34 11.25
C LYS A 190 -12.59 -30.91 9.90
N ARG A 191 -12.18 -30.24 8.83
CA ARG A 191 -12.43 -30.60 7.43
C ARG A 191 -11.12 -30.64 6.64
N PRO A 192 -10.96 -31.60 5.71
CA PRO A 192 -9.83 -31.59 4.78
C PRO A 192 -9.98 -30.41 3.79
N TYR A 193 -8.86 -29.97 3.20
CA TYR A 193 -8.86 -28.87 2.23
C TYR A 193 -9.56 -29.24 0.92
N LYS A 194 -9.38 -30.48 0.45
CA LYS A 194 -10.00 -31.01 -0.77
C LYS A 194 -11.12 -31.96 -0.38
N ILE A 195 -12.29 -31.40 -0.10
CA ILE A 195 -13.47 -32.17 0.33
C ILE A 195 -14.01 -32.94 -0.89
N GLN A 196 -14.06 -34.28 -0.81
CA GLN A 196 -14.63 -35.12 -1.86
C GLN A 196 -16.06 -35.57 -1.55
N ILE A 197 -16.33 -35.88 -0.29
CA ILE A 197 -17.63 -36.39 0.16
C ILE A 197 -17.98 -35.80 1.52
N ALA A 198 -19.25 -35.45 1.72
CA ALA A 198 -19.79 -35.11 3.03
C ALA A 198 -20.88 -36.12 3.41
N HIS A 199 -20.72 -36.76 4.57
CA HIS A 199 -21.69 -37.70 5.13
C HIS A 199 -22.33 -37.13 6.37
N THR A 200 -23.59 -37.48 6.64
CA THR A 200 -24.28 -37.17 7.89
C THR A 200 -24.39 -38.46 8.70
N GLU A 201 -23.85 -38.52 9.89
CA GLU A 201 -24.06 -39.64 10.80
C GLU A 201 -25.48 -39.70 11.34
N ALA A 202 -25.83 -40.84 11.93
CA ALA A 202 -27.17 -41.06 12.53
C ALA A 202 -27.51 -40.06 13.64
N ASP A 203 -26.52 -39.47 14.29
CA ASP A 203 -26.63 -38.46 15.34
C ASP A 203 -26.68 -37.01 14.80
N GLY A 204 -26.64 -36.81 13.48
CA GLY A 204 -26.71 -35.50 12.83
C GLY A 204 -25.36 -34.80 12.64
N ASP A 205 -24.25 -35.44 13.01
CA ASP A 205 -22.91 -34.92 12.84
C ASP A 205 -22.43 -35.10 11.38
N TYR A 206 -21.70 -34.11 10.86
CA TYR A 206 -21.10 -34.18 9.53
C TYR A 206 -19.69 -34.74 9.59
N ILE A 207 -19.45 -35.79 8.80
CA ILE A 207 -18.10 -36.29 8.51
C ILE A 207 -17.73 -35.85 7.10
N TYR A 208 -16.53 -35.30 6.95
CA TYR A 208 -15.97 -34.86 5.68
C TYR A 208 -14.81 -35.77 5.31
N ASP A 209 -14.95 -36.50 4.18
CA ASP A 209 -13.88 -37.26 3.58
C ASP A 209 -13.24 -36.45 2.45
N GLY A 210 -11.92 -36.46 2.38
CA GLY A 210 -11.18 -35.76 1.36
C GLY A 210 -9.66 -35.84 1.56
N GLU A 211 -8.95 -35.12 0.74
CA GLU A 211 -7.49 -35.05 0.76
C GLU A 211 -7.00 -33.69 1.26
N ASN A 212 -5.80 -33.69 1.75
CA ASN A 212 -5.07 -32.49 2.13
C ASN A 212 -3.94 -32.20 1.13
N TYR A 213 -3.33 -31.03 1.25
CA TYR A 213 -2.12 -30.72 0.51
C TYR A 213 -0.92 -31.45 1.12
N PRO A 214 0.15 -31.74 0.33
CA PRO A 214 1.36 -32.36 0.86
C PRO A 214 2.15 -31.43 1.81
N GLU A 215 1.95 -30.12 1.67
CA GLU A 215 2.54 -29.07 2.49
C GLU A 215 1.45 -28.13 2.99
N PHE A 216 1.78 -27.32 4.01
CA PHE A 216 0.82 -26.35 4.55
C PHE A 216 0.43 -25.32 3.46
N PRO A 217 -0.87 -25.14 3.13
CA PRO A 217 -1.30 -24.43 1.94
C PRO A 217 -1.31 -22.90 2.08
N ILE A 218 -0.79 -22.36 3.19
CA ILE A 218 -0.65 -20.91 3.40
C ILE A 218 0.82 -20.54 3.39
N VAL A 219 1.18 -19.62 2.50
CA VAL A 219 2.56 -19.18 2.29
C VAL A 219 2.72 -17.73 2.74
N PRO A 220 3.74 -17.40 3.55
CA PRO A 220 4.05 -16.02 3.88
C PRO A 220 4.74 -15.32 2.69
N MET A 221 4.30 -14.11 2.38
CA MET A 221 4.97 -13.19 1.45
C MET A 221 5.55 -12.03 2.25
N TRP A 222 6.86 -11.88 2.24
CA TRP A 222 7.57 -10.84 2.99
C TRP A 222 7.68 -9.55 2.17
N ALA A 223 7.66 -8.41 2.86
CA ALA A 223 7.85 -7.10 2.22
C ALA A 223 9.30 -6.87 1.76
N ASN A 224 10.26 -7.37 2.52
CA ASN A 224 11.69 -7.11 2.34
C ASN A 224 12.51 -8.09 3.20
N ASP A 225 13.83 -8.11 2.99
CA ASP A 225 14.78 -8.96 3.73
C ASP A 225 14.74 -8.77 5.25
N LYS A 226 14.37 -7.56 5.70
CA LYS A 226 14.26 -7.24 7.12
C LYS A 226 12.96 -7.74 7.74
N LYS A 227 12.04 -8.28 6.94
CA LYS A 227 10.74 -8.79 7.36
C LYS A 227 9.95 -7.78 8.19
N GLN A 228 9.93 -6.53 7.75
CA GLN A 228 9.28 -5.43 8.46
C GLN A 228 8.47 -4.53 7.54
N SER A 229 7.48 -3.85 8.11
CA SER A 229 6.66 -2.83 7.44
C SER A 229 7.52 -1.69 6.88
N GLU A 230 7.15 -1.15 5.73
CA GLU A 230 7.74 0.04 5.13
C GLU A 230 7.55 1.31 5.98
N LEU A 231 6.65 1.30 6.96
CA LEU A 231 6.46 2.41 7.91
C LEU A 231 7.61 2.49 8.92
N VAL A 232 8.29 1.36 9.21
CA VAL A 232 9.34 1.30 10.22
C VAL A 232 10.53 2.17 9.83
N GLY A 233 10.92 3.07 10.73
CA GLY A 233 12.00 4.03 10.51
C GLY A 233 11.62 5.29 9.70
N ARG A 234 10.42 5.33 9.10
CA ARG A 234 9.96 6.45 8.25
C ARG A 234 8.79 7.22 8.85
N ARG A 235 8.13 6.65 9.88
CA ARG A 235 6.98 7.26 10.55
C ARG A 235 7.25 8.69 11.01
N GLY A 236 8.41 8.94 11.64
CA GLY A 236 8.74 10.26 12.16
C GLY A 236 8.85 11.35 11.07
N THR A 237 9.35 10.98 9.89
CA THR A 237 9.43 11.89 8.73
C THR A 237 8.04 12.18 8.15
N LEU A 238 7.15 11.16 8.09
CA LEU A 238 5.75 11.34 7.69
C LEU A 238 4.99 12.25 8.66
N ASP A 239 5.14 12.01 9.97
CA ASP A 239 4.50 12.85 11.00
C ASP A 239 4.97 14.30 10.93
N ALA A 240 6.27 14.53 10.72
CA ALA A 240 6.82 15.87 10.53
C ALA A 240 6.28 16.55 9.26
N PHE A 241 6.14 15.82 8.17
CA PHE A 241 5.58 16.32 6.92
C PHE A 241 4.12 16.76 7.08
N ASP A 242 3.30 15.91 7.70
CA ASP A 242 1.89 16.20 7.96
C ASP A 242 1.71 17.37 8.94
N LEU A 243 2.57 17.46 9.96
CA LEU A 243 2.56 18.58 10.91
C LEU A 243 2.93 19.90 10.24
N LEU A 244 3.94 19.92 9.37
CA LEU A 244 4.34 21.14 8.65
C LEU A 244 3.24 21.61 7.70
N ASN A 245 2.60 20.70 6.96
CA ASN A 245 1.47 21.01 6.09
C ASN A 245 0.28 21.57 6.90
N SER A 246 -0.03 20.94 8.03
CA SER A 246 -1.08 21.41 8.94
C SER A 246 -0.78 22.80 9.49
N ASN A 247 0.47 23.03 9.94
CA ASN A 247 0.89 24.32 10.50
C ASN A 247 0.90 25.43 9.45
N LEU A 248 1.27 25.17 8.21
CA LEU A 248 1.20 26.17 7.13
C LEU A 248 -0.22 26.70 6.98
N VAL A 249 -1.21 25.83 6.91
CA VAL A 249 -2.63 26.20 6.78
C VAL A 249 -3.10 26.94 8.04
N ASN A 250 -2.77 26.42 9.23
CA ASN A 250 -3.15 27.03 10.49
C ASN A 250 -2.56 28.44 10.63
N ASN A 251 -1.28 28.62 10.28
CA ASN A 251 -0.61 29.92 10.34
C ASN A 251 -1.20 30.93 9.37
N VAL A 252 -1.57 30.50 8.16
CA VAL A 252 -2.24 31.36 7.17
C VAL A 252 -3.62 31.79 7.68
N GLU A 253 -4.38 30.90 8.32
CA GLU A 253 -5.66 31.26 8.93
C GLU A 253 -5.49 32.17 10.12
N ASP A 254 -4.55 31.88 11.01
CA ASP A 254 -4.26 32.72 12.19
C ASP A 254 -3.70 34.09 11.79
N ALA A 255 -3.00 34.23 10.65
CA ALA A 255 -2.51 35.52 10.14
C ALA A 255 -3.64 36.47 9.72
N ASN A 256 -4.83 35.95 9.43
CA ASN A 256 -6.00 36.78 9.18
C ASN A 256 -6.58 37.40 10.46
N LEU A 257 -6.09 37.00 11.64
CA LEU A 257 -6.47 37.58 12.90
C LEU A 257 -5.78 38.97 13.04
N ILE A 258 -6.58 39.99 13.13
CA ILE A 258 -6.10 41.36 13.34
C ILE A 258 -6.03 41.64 14.87
N TYR A 259 -4.84 41.94 15.36
CA TYR A 259 -4.65 42.39 16.74
C TYR A 259 -4.71 43.89 16.79
N TRP A 260 -5.51 44.42 17.71
CA TRP A 260 -5.64 45.84 17.92
C TRP A 260 -4.85 46.25 19.15
N VAL A 261 -3.95 47.17 18.97
CA VAL A 261 -3.22 47.78 20.10
C VAL A 261 -3.89 49.13 20.43
N LEU A 262 -4.52 49.18 21.59
CA LEU A 262 -5.15 50.38 22.11
C LEU A 262 -4.15 51.14 22.99
N THR A 263 -3.80 52.36 22.61
CA THR A 263 -2.83 53.20 23.33
C THR A 263 -3.54 54.40 23.89
N ASN A 264 -3.29 54.71 25.17
CA ASN A 264 -3.88 55.84 25.92
C ASN A 264 -5.43 55.80 26.00
N CYS A 265 -6.03 54.63 25.99
CA CYS A 265 -7.49 54.40 26.15
C CYS A 265 -7.79 54.21 27.65
N ASN A 266 -7.35 55.12 28.52
CA ASN A 266 -7.60 55.05 29.95
C ASN A 266 -9.07 55.19 30.26
N GLY A 267 -9.66 54.20 30.94
CA GLY A 267 -11.08 54.21 31.34
C GLY A 267 -11.95 53.18 30.62
N MET A 268 -11.40 52.42 29.69
CA MET A 268 -12.10 51.23 29.10
C MET A 268 -12.10 50.09 30.11
N ASP A 269 -13.27 49.52 30.33
CA ASP A 269 -13.44 48.31 31.12
C ASP A 269 -13.70 47.08 30.19
N GLU A 270 -13.84 45.89 30.77
CA GLU A 270 -14.08 44.66 30.00
C GLU A 270 -15.33 44.69 29.10
N VAL A 271 -16.33 45.53 29.46
CA VAL A 271 -17.56 45.71 28.68
C VAL A 271 -17.30 46.61 27.48
N ASP A 272 -16.45 47.62 27.65
CA ASP A 272 -16.06 48.51 26.56
C ASP A 272 -15.13 47.81 25.56
N ASP A 273 -14.23 46.94 26.02
CA ASP A 273 -13.43 46.10 25.19
C ASP A 273 -14.31 45.13 24.35
N ALA A 274 -15.33 44.52 24.96
CA ALA A 274 -16.28 43.67 24.27
C ALA A 274 -17.07 44.40 23.19
N LYS A 275 -17.56 45.64 23.49
CA LYS A 275 -18.23 46.48 22.51
C LYS A 275 -17.30 46.92 21.37
N PHE A 276 -16.06 47.24 21.67
CA PHE A 276 -15.04 47.56 20.68
C PHE A 276 -14.85 46.40 19.68
N ILE A 277 -14.68 45.19 20.19
CA ILE A 277 -14.56 43.99 19.35
C ILE A 277 -15.83 43.74 18.52
N GLU A 278 -17.02 43.94 19.10
CA GLU A 278 -18.30 43.78 18.39
C GLU A 278 -18.45 44.82 17.27
N GLN A 279 -18.07 46.07 17.51
CA GLN A 279 -18.08 47.14 16.50
C GLN A 279 -17.11 46.88 15.36
N ILE A 280 -15.88 46.39 15.64
CA ILE A 280 -14.93 45.99 14.62
C ILE A 280 -15.52 44.87 13.75
N LYS A 281 -16.12 43.86 14.37
CA LYS A 281 -16.69 42.71 13.63
C LYS A 281 -17.93 43.05 12.82
N SER A 282 -18.73 44.03 13.27
CA SER A 282 -20.00 44.36 12.63
C SER A 282 -19.89 45.50 11.61
N SER A 283 -19.20 46.60 11.96
CA SER A 283 -19.13 47.81 11.12
C SER A 283 -17.78 48.06 10.46
N HIS A 284 -16.73 47.40 10.91
CA HIS A 284 -15.33 47.61 10.51
C HIS A 284 -14.84 49.06 10.78
N ILE A 285 -15.57 49.84 11.59
CA ILE A 285 -15.25 51.22 11.93
C ILE A 285 -15.33 51.34 13.44
N VAL A 286 -14.29 51.92 14.03
CA VAL A 286 -14.24 52.23 15.46
C VAL A 286 -13.94 53.69 15.65
N HIS A 287 -14.72 54.33 16.53
CA HIS A 287 -14.45 55.68 17.01
C HIS A 287 -13.74 55.60 18.37
N ALA A 288 -12.52 56.07 18.44
CA ALA A 288 -11.80 56.18 19.71
C ALA A 288 -12.15 57.55 20.34
N ASP A 289 -13.05 57.52 21.31
CA ASP A 289 -13.29 58.67 22.18
C ASP A 289 -12.26 58.64 23.33
N GLY A 290 -11.24 59.44 23.23
CA GLY A 290 -10.22 59.50 24.25
C GLY A 290 -9.46 60.81 24.25
N ASP A 291 -8.66 61.03 25.29
CA ASP A 291 -7.77 62.21 25.45
C ASP A 291 -6.83 62.33 24.22
N ALA A 292 -6.28 63.52 24.03
CA ALA A 292 -5.38 63.87 22.94
C ALA A 292 -4.20 62.85 22.88
N GLY A 293 -4.25 61.86 21.96
CA GLY A 293 -3.23 60.86 21.84
C GLY A 293 -3.75 59.41 21.87
N ALA A 294 -5.07 59.18 22.02
CA ALA A 294 -5.66 57.84 21.89
C ALA A 294 -5.48 57.31 20.45
N LYS A 295 -4.96 56.12 20.32
CA LYS A 295 -4.73 55.44 19.02
C LYS A 295 -5.15 53.98 19.10
N ALA A 296 -5.78 53.54 18.05
CA ALA A 296 -6.02 52.11 17.77
C ALA A 296 -5.21 51.73 16.54
N GLU A 297 -4.24 50.87 16.71
CA GLU A 297 -3.40 50.38 15.59
C GLU A 297 -3.69 48.88 15.32
N ALA A 298 -3.98 48.58 14.08
CA ALA A 298 -4.19 47.22 13.66
C ALA A 298 -2.83 46.56 13.31
N HIS A 299 -2.55 45.43 13.91
CA HIS A 299 -1.38 44.63 13.60
C HIS A 299 -1.81 43.29 13.05
N SER A 300 -1.21 42.90 11.94
CA SER A 300 -1.30 41.52 11.40
C SER A 300 0.01 40.78 11.67
N VAL A 301 -0.07 39.47 11.88
CA VAL A 301 1.11 38.64 12.02
C VAL A 301 1.60 38.26 10.63
N GLU A 302 2.85 38.62 10.32
CA GLU A 302 3.48 38.11 9.07
C GLU A 302 3.82 36.66 9.21
N VAL A 303 3.24 35.83 8.35
CA VAL A 303 3.57 34.39 8.25
C VAL A 303 4.82 34.22 7.39
N PRO A 304 5.86 33.52 7.85
CA PRO A 304 7.03 33.23 7.05
C PRO A 304 6.73 32.11 6.06
N VAL A 305 5.85 32.35 5.07
CA VAL A 305 5.35 31.35 4.09
C VAL A 305 6.51 30.71 3.36
N SER A 306 7.46 31.51 2.85
CA SER A 306 8.60 30.96 2.08
C SER A 306 9.50 30.02 2.90
N ALA A 307 9.70 30.31 4.20
CA ALA A 307 10.47 29.43 5.07
C ALA A 307 9.71 28.12 5.36
N SER A 308 8.40 28.21 5.48
CA SER A 308 7.53 27.02 5.68
C SER A 308 7.50 26.14 4.43
N GLU A 309 7.35 26.74 3.24
CA GLU A 309 7.40 26.04 1.94
C GLU A 309 8.74 25.33 1.75
N LEU A 310 9.87 26.01 1.98
CA LEU A 310 11.19 25.40 1.88
C LEU A 310 11.37 24.22 2.85
N SER A 311 10.81 24.34 4.06
CA SER A 311 10.84 23.24 5.04
C SER A 311 10.02 22.05 4.57
N ILE A 312 8.83 22.27 4.01
CA ILE A 312 7.94 21.24 3.44
C ILE A 312 8.65 20.54 2.27
N GLU A 313 9.23 21.29 1.34
CA GLU A 313 9.98 20.75 0.21
C GLU A 313 11.18 19.89 0.69
N THR A 314 11.94 20.36 1.67
CA THR A 314 13.08 19.64 2.23
C THR A 314 12.66 18.31 2.85
N ILE A 315 11.57 18.27 3.61
CA ILE A 315 11.07 17.04 4.22
C ILE A 315 10.45 16.12 3.16
N GLN A 316 9.79 16.67 2.15
CA GLN A 316 9.26 15.90 1.03
C GLN A 316 10.39 15.21 0.23
N ASP A 317 11.47 15.92 -0.08
CA ASP A 317 12.64 15.34 -0.74
C ASP A 317 13.28 14.24 0.10
N ARG A 318 13.29 14.41 1.43
CA ARG A 318 13.76 13.39 2.34
C ARG A 318 12.85 12.17 2.31
N LEU A 319 11.53 12.34 2.26
CA LEU A 319 10.58 11.23 2.14
C LEU A 319 10.82 10.42 0.86
N TYR A 320 11.03 11.06 -0.30
CA TYR A 320 11.38 10.34 -1.53
C TYR A 320 12.65 9.50 -1.37
N LYS A 321 13.67 10.01 -0.68
CA LYS A 321 14.91 9.29 -0.39
C LYS A 321 14.72 8.17 0.62
N ASP A 322 14.00 8.42 1.72
CA ASP A 322 13.76 7.45 2.79
C ASP A 322 12.93 6.25 2.29
N PHE A 323 11.96 6.48 1.40
CA PHE A 323 11.16 5.44 0.75
C PHE A 323 11.81 4.87 -0.51
N MET A 324 12.91 5.44 -0.99
CA MET A 324 13.54 5.08 -2.26
C MET A 324 12.55 5.15 -3.44
N CYS A 325 11.63 6.10 -3.39
CA CYS A 325 10.61 6.32 -4.41
C CYS A 325 11.14 7.13 -5.59
N PHE A 326 10.58 6.87 -6.76
CA PHE A 326 10.73 7.76 -7.90
C PHE A 326 9.95 9.07 -7.65
N ASN A 327 10.65 10.21 -7.80
CA ASN A 327 10.03 11.52 -7.72
C ASN A 327 9.61 11.98 -9.12
N PRO A 328 8.30 12.13 -9.41
CA PRO A 328 7.82 12.54 -10.74
C PRO A 328 8.35 13.92 -11.18
N THR A 329 8.64 14.81 -10.23
CA THR A 329 9.17 16.15 -10.55
C THR A 329 10.57 16.11 -11.13
N SER A 330 11.34 15.02 -10.90
CA SER A 330 12.70 14.85 -11.46
C SER A 330 12.69 14.77 -12.99
N LEU A 331 11.58 14.37 -13.60
CA LEU A 331 11.40 14.31 -15.05
C LEU A 331 10.59 15.51 -15.60
N SER A 332 10.19 16.46 -14.77
CA SER A 332 9.50 17.67 -15.25
C SER A 332 10.48 18.61 -15.97
N GLY A 333 10.16 18.99 -17.19
CA GLY A 333 10.90 19.99 -17.97
C GLY A 333 11.63 19.44 -19.19
N GLY A 334 10.94 19.31 -20.32
CA GLY A 334 11.52 19.04 -21.65
C GLY A 334 11.72 17.57 -21.97
N ASN A 335 12.28 17.30 -23.14
CA ASN A 335 12.65 15.95 -23.57
C ASN A 335 13.81 15.43 -22.72
N LYS A 336 13.55 14.39 -21.92
CA LYS A 336 14.60 13.70 -21.15
C LYS A 336 15.16 12.55 -21.95
N THR A 337 16.46 12.34 -21.87
CA THR A 337 17.14 11.20 -22.49
C THR A 337 16.81 9.90 -21.75
N ALA A 338 16.92 8.76 -22.44
CA ALA A 338 16.73 7.45 -21.81
C ALA A 338 17.67 7.25 -20.62
N THR A 339 18.89 7.78 -20.69
CA THR A 339 19.89 7.72 -19.60
C THR A 339 19.39 8.50 -18.36
N GLU A 340 18.84 9.70 -18.53
CA GLU A 340 18.29 10.49 -17.42
C GLU A 340 17.07 9.82 -16.80
N ILE A 341 16.20 9.23 -17.63
CA ILE A 341 15.04 8.47 -17.15
C ILE A 341 15.51 7.26 -16.33
N ASN A 342 16.46 6.48 -16.86
CA ASN A 342 17.00 5.30 -16.17
C ASN A 342 17.65 5.69 -14.84
N ALA A 343 18.45 6.76 -14.81
CA ALA A 343 19.07 7.26 -13.59
C ALA A 343 18.06 7.70 -12.53
N ALA A 344 16.92 8.29 -12.96
CA ALA A 344 15.85 8.69 -12.06
C ALA A 344 15.12 7.47 -11.41
N TYR A 345 15.05 6.35 -12.13
CA TYR A 345 14.45 5.11 -11.63
C TYR A 345 15.41 4.18 -10.89
N GLU A 346 16.74 4.44 -10.93
CA GLU A 346 17.75 3.54 -10.37
C GLU A 346 17.49 3.20 -8.89
N THR A 347 17.15 4.20 -8.07
CA THR A 347 16.89 4.01 -6.65
C THR A 347 15.67 3.10 -6.42
N LEU A 348 14.59 3.31 -7.18
CA LEU A 348 13.40 2.48 -7.13
C LEU A 348 13.67 1.07 -7.64
N ASN A 349 14.46 0.92 -8.73
CA ASN A 349 14.86 -0.38 -9.24
C ASN A 349 15.60 -1.20 -8.19
N ASN A 350 16.59 -0.61 -7.52
CA ASN A 350 17.37 -1.28 -6.48
C ASN A 350 16.51 -1.73 -5.29
N LYS A 351 15.49 -0.93 -4.92
CA LYS A 351 14.53 -1.32 -3.88
C LYS A 351 13.64 -2.49 -4.33
N VAL A 352 13.14 -2.41 -5.55
CA VAL A 352 12.22 -3.40 -6.11
C VAL A 352 12.94 -4.71 -6.42
N ASP A 353 14.25 -4.72 -6.68
CA ASP A 353 15.05 -5.96 -6.80
C ASP A 353 14.89 -6.84 -5.55
N ALA A 354 15.03 -6.27 -4.35
CA ALA A 354 14.87 -7.00 -3.10
C ALA A 354 13.42 -7.46 -2.88
N TYR A 355 12.46 -6.62 -3.26
CA TYR A 355 11.03 -6.97 -3.19
C TYR A 355 10.66 -8.10 -4.16
N GLU A 356 11.18 -8.07 -5.38
CA GLU A 356 10.97 -9.10 -6.41
C GLU A 356 11.45 -10.49 -5.94
N TYR A 357 12.58 -10.57 -5.21
CA TYR A 357 13.01 -11.83 -4.59
C TYR A 357 11.96 -12.40 -3.64
N CYS A 358 11.39 -11.56 -2.76
CA CYS A 358 10.35 -12.01 -1.82
C CYS A 358 9.07 -12.47 -2.54
N VAL A 359 8.68 -11.77 -3.61
CA VAL A 359 7.54 -12.15 -4.45
C VAL A 359 7.80 -13.46 -5.19
N ASN A 360 9.00 -13.64 -5.76
CA ASN A 360 9.40 -14.87 -6.43
C ASN A 360 9.37 -16.07 -5.48
N GLU A 361 9.96 -15.95 -4.28
CA GLU A 361 9.92 -17.00 -3.27
C GLU A 361 8.48 -17.40 -2.93
N PHE A 362 7.61 -16.41 -2.77
CA PHE A 362 6.19 -16.64 -2.51
C PHE A 362 5.51 -17.39 -3.66
N VAL A 363 5.68 -16.93 -4.91
CA VAL A 363 5.02 -17.53 -6.08
C VAL A 363 5.54 -18.95 -6.31
N MET A 364 6.85 -19.18 -6.20
CA MET A 364 7.45 -20.52 -6.33
C MET A 364 6.92 -21.50 -5.27
N ALA A 365 6.71 -21.04 -4.04
CA ALA A 365 6.12 -21.86 -2.98
C ALA A 365 4.64 -22.20 -3.29
N ILE A 366 3.87 -21.25 -3.83
CA ILE A 366 2.50 -21.51 -4.28
C ILE A 366 2.47 -22.51 -5.43
N LEU A 367 3.34 -22.38 -6.45
CA LEU A 367 3.45 -23.32 -7.56
C LEU A 367 3.74 -24.74 -7.07
N LYS A 368 4.64 -24.87 -6.09
CA LYS A 368 4.97 -26.16 -5.47
C LYS A 368 3.75 -26.81 -4.79
N ILE A 369 2.98 -26.04 -4.02
CA ILE A 369 1.75 -26.52 -3.36
C ILE A 369 0.69 -26.91 -4.38
N ALA A 370 0.57 -26.16 -5.48
CA ALA A 370 -0.33 -26.43 -6.58
C ALA A 370 0.11 -27.63 -7.44
N GLY A 371 1.35 -28.12 -7.27
CA GLY A 371 1.92 -29.18 -8.09
C GLY A 371 2.23 -28.75 -9.52
N ILE A 372 2.54 -27.48 -9.73
CA ILE A 372 2.85 -26.89 -11.03
C ILE A 372 4.38 -26.65 -11.10
N GLU A 373 5.01 -27.26 -12.08
CA GLU A 373 6.42 -27.01 -12.40
C GLU A 373 6.51 -25.92 -13.47
N ASP A 374 6.82 -24.70 -13.05
CA ASP A 374 7.00 -23.53 -13.93
C ASP A 374 7.92 -22.51 -13.28
N GLU A 375 8.35 -21.52 -14.06
CA GLU A 375 9.14 -20.38 -13.60
C GLU A 375 8.31 -19.10 -13.72
N VAL A 376 8.56 -18.14 -12.83
CA VAL A 376 7.88 -16.84 -12.84
C VAL A 376 8.87 -15.72 -13.10
N SER A 377 8.43 -14.73 -13.88
CA SER A 377 9.17 -13.50 -14.13
C SER A 377 8.22 -12.30 -14.12
N PHE A 378 8.78 -11.11 -13.90
CA PHE A 378 8.01 -9.88 -13.85
C PHE A 378 8.56 -8.84 -14.82
N THR A 379 7.68 -8.09 -15.46
CA THR A 379 8.05 -6.96 -16.34
C THR A 379 7.70 -5.68 -15.61
N ARG A 380 8.72 -4.87 -15.27
CA ARG A 380 8.56 -3.62 -14.53
C ARG A 380 7.85 -2.54 -15.35
N SER A 381 7.00 -1.76 -14.71
CA SER A 381 6.29 -0.63 -15.32
C SER A 381 7.15 0.64 -15.23
N GLN A 382 8.02 0.85 -16.21
CA GLN A 382 8.88 2.02 -16.29
C GLN A 382 8.45 2.91 -17.47
N GLN A 383 8.42 4.24 -17.26
CA GLN A 383 8.32 5.17 -18.37
C GLN A 383 9.56 5.06 -19.25
N SER A 384 9.35 4.93 -20.53
CA SER A 384 10.44 4.85 -21.50
C SER A 384 10.27 5.89 -22.60
N ASN A 385 11.36 6.40 -23.12
CA ASN A 385 11.35 7.19 -24.34
C ASN A 385 11.22 6.24 -25.53
N LYS A 386 9.96 6.02 -25.97
CA LYS A 386 9.65 5.10 -27.08
C LYS A 386 10.40 5.46 -28.37
N GLY A 387 10.70 6.73 -28.60
CA GLY A 387 11.49 7.19 -29.73
C GLY A 387 12.93 6.68 -29.68
N GLU A 388 13.60 6.87 -28.55
CA GLU A 388 14.99 6.37 -28.37
C GLU A 388 15.05 4.84 -28.36
N GLN A 389 14.09 4.16 -27.75
CA GLN A 389 14.02 2.68 -27.80
C GLN A 389 13.88 2.19 -29.24
N MET A 390 13.06 2.85 -30.04
CA MET A 390 12.91 2.54 -31.47
C MET A 390 14.22 2.77 -32.23
N GLU A 391 14.94 3.89 -31.98
CA GLU A 391 16.23 4.16 -32.62
C GLU A 391 17.29 3.14 -32.20
N MET A 392 17.36 2.76 -30.93
CA MET A 392 18.26 1.72 -30.45
C MET A 392 17.97 0.37 -31.09
N LEU A 393 16.68 -0.01 -31.18
CA LEU A 393 16.26 -1.26 -31.80
C LEU A 393 16.60 -1.27 -33.31
N LEU A 394 16.32 -0.17 -34.02
CA LEU A 394 16.66 -0.05 -35.42
C LEU A 394 18.18 -0.07 -35.66
N SER A 395 18.98 0.48 -34.73
CA SER A 395 20.44 0.39 -34.78
C SER A 395 20.96 -1.02 -34.52
N ALA A 396 20.24 -1.82 -33.73
CA ALA A 396 20.55 -3.21 -33.48
C ALA A 396 20.00 -4.17 -34.56
N ALA A 397 19.26 -3.66 -35.54
CA ALA A 397 18.61 -4.45 -36.58
C ALA A 397 19.59 -5.26 -37.45
N GLU A 398 20.85 -4.83 -37.57
CA GLU A 398 21.90 -5.56 -38.30
C GLU A 398 22.34 -6.87 -37.59
N TYR A 399 22.00 -7.01 -36.29
CA TYR A 399 22.43 -8.13 -35.43
C TYR A 399 21.30 -9.07 -35.02
N LEU A 400 20.04 -8.70 -35.31
CA LEU A 400 18.83 -9.44 -34.93
C LEU A 400 18.07 -9.90 -36.17
N ASP A 401 17.32 -10.98 -36.03
CA ASP A 401 16.44 -11.44 -37.09
C ASP A 401 15.19 -10.53 -37.23
N ASP A 402 14.62 -10.49 -38.40
CA ASP A 402 13.49 -9.61 -38.76
C ASP A 402 12.23 -9.87 -37.93
N ASP A 403 12.00 -11.11 -37.50
CA ASP A 403 10.84 -11.47 -36.67
C ASP A 403 10.99 -10.90 -35.27
N THR A 404 12.18 -11.05 -34.64
CA THR A 404 12.50 -10.48 -33.33
C THR A 404 12.40 -8.94 -33.35
N ILE A 405 12.90 -8.28 -34.41
CA ILE A 405 12.76 -6.84 -34.56
C ILE A 405 11.28 -6.45 -34.66
N THR A 406 10.52 -7.15 -35.48
CA THR A 406 9.08 -6.87 -35.66
C THR A 406 8.30 -7.05 -34.35
N GLU A 407 8.60 -8.08 -33.60
CA GLU A 407 8.03 -8.32 -32.29
C GLU A 407 8.34 -7.18 -31.32
N GLN A 408 9.61 -6.78 -31.20
CA GLN A 408 10.02 -5.68 -30.30
C GLN A 408 9.45 -4.32 -30.74
N VAL A 409 9.38 -4.03 -32.03
CA VAL A 409 8.70 -2.83 -32.56
C VAL A 409 7.21 -2.85 -32.17
N CYS A 410 6.52 -3.96 -32.34
CA CYS A 410 5.12 -4.09 -31.95
C CYS A 410 4.92 -3.90 -30.45
N ASN A 411 5.80 -4.43 -29.61
CA ASN A 411 5.75 -4.27 -28.16
C ASN A 411 5.94 -2.80 -27.75
N ILE A 412 6.92 -2.08 -28.34
CA ILE A 412 7.15 -0.64 -28.09
C ILE A 412 5.93 0.20 -28.49
N LEU A 413 5.27 -0.16 -29.59
CA LEU A 413 4.07 0.53 -30.08
C LEU A 413 2.78 0.13 -29.35
N GLY A 414 2.81 -0.92 -28.51
CA GLY A 414 1.64 -1.43 -27.81
C GLY A 414 0.73 -2.30 -28.70
N LEU A 415 1.30 -2.96 -29.69
CA LEU A 415 0.62 -3.86 -30.64
C LEU A 415 0.95 -5.34 -30.36
N GLY A 416 1.34 -5.70 -29.14
CA GLY A 416 1.74 -7.04 -28.73
C GLY A 416 0.73 -8.12 -29.13
N ASP A 417 -0.57 -7.87 -28.92
CA ASP A 417 -1.65 -8.82 -29.28
C ASP A 417 -1.77 -9.12 -30.80
N ARG A 418 -1.04 -8.40 -31.65
CA ARG A 418 -1.11 -8.51 -33.10
C ARG A 418 0.21 -8.94 -33.72
N VAL A 419 1.21 -9.28 -32.92
CA VAL A 419 2.56 -9.66 -33.39
C VAL A 419 2.54 -10.77 -34.41
N ASP A 420 1.89 -11.89 -34.08
CA ASP A 420 1.81 -13.07 -34.97
C ASP A 420 1.15 -12.74 -36.32
N ALA A 421 0.07 -11.95 -36.29
CA ALA A 421 -0.62 -11.52 -37.49
C ALA A 421 0.25 -10.58 -38.36
N ILE A 422 1.04 -9.71 -37.71
CA ILE A 422 1.93 -8.78 -38.42
C ILE A 422 3.10 -9.55 -39.04
N ILE A 423 3.72 -10.50 -38.32
CA ILE A 423 4.81 -11.35 -38.83
C ILE A 423 4.31 -12.20 -40.00
N ALA A 424 3.12 -12.82 -39.85
CA ALA A 424 2.53 -13.63 -40.93
C ALA A 424 2.26 -12.80 -42.20
N ASN A 425 1.73 -11.58 -42.04
CA ASN A 425 1.48 -10.68 -43.19
C ASN A 425 2.80 -10.24 -43.85
N LYS A 426 3.83 -9.90 -43.06
CA LYS A 426 5.16 -9.52 -43.58
C LYS A 426 5.79 -10.64 -44.39
N ARG A 427 5.74 -11.87 -43.89
CA ARG A 427 6.23 -13.07 -44.61
C ARG A 427 5.45 -13.33 -45.90
N ALA A 428 4.10 -13.17 -45.89
CA ALA A 428 3.28 -13.30 -47.08
C ALA A 428 3.60 -12.25 -48.18
N GLU A 429 3.87 -11.00 -47.77
CA GLU A 429 4.33 -9.96 -48.68
C GLU A 429 5.71 -10.23 -49.29
N GLU A 430 6.65 -10.78 -48.50
CA GLU A 430 7.98 -11.18 -48.99
C GLU A 430 7.89 -12.29 -50.04
N VAL A 431 7.08 -13.32 -49.76
CA VAL A 431 6.84 -14.42 -50.71
C VAL A 431 6.23 -13.88 -52.01
N SER A 432 5.27 -12.95 -51.91
CA SER A 432 4.64 -12.34 -53.13
C SER A 432 5.61 -11.46 -53.95
N ARG A 433 6.65 -10.93 -53.35
CA ARG A 433 7.68 -10.16 -54.06
C ARG A 433 8.74 -11.04 -54.74
N VAL A 434 8.87 -12.28 -54.32
CA VAL A 434 9.87 -13.24 -54.85
C VAL A 434 9.31 -14.14 -55.98
N GLU A 435 7.98 -14.16 -56.21
CA GLU A 435 7.43 -14.89 -57.34
C GLU A 435 7.91 -14.28 -58.65
N PRO A 436 8.59 -15.05 -59.53
CA PRO A 436 9.11 -14.54 -60.80
C PRO A 436 7.95 -14.21 -61.73
N LEU A 437 8.03 -13.02 -62.37
CA LEU A 437 7.21 -12.74 -63.53
C LEU A 437 7.33 -13.89 -64.54
N GLU A 438 6.27 -14.68 -64.73
CA GLU A 438 6.19 -15.60 -65.85
C GLU A 438 6.40 -14.86 -67.15
N VAL A 439 7.53 -15.09 -67.79
CA VAL A 439 7.79 -14.61 -69.14
C VAL A 439 6.86 -15.39 -70.10
N THR A 440 5.74 -14.81 -70.44
CA THR A 440 4.93 -15.27 -71.55
C THR A 440 5.73 -15.13 -72.84
N ASN A 441 6.43 -16.19 -73.26
CA ASN A 441 6.85 -16.30 -74.67
C ASN A 441 5.62 -16.52 -75.54
N ASN A 442 5.21 -15.46 -76.24
CA ASN A 442 4.38 -15.61 -77.41
C ASN A 442 5.31 -15.82 -78.60
N ASP A 443 5.31 -17.02 -79.14
CA ASP A 443 5.61 -17.32 -80.57
C ASP A 443 4.34 -17.24 -81.42
#